data_f2855597cf8be201025eee3d67b67d77
#
_entry.id   f2855597cf8be201025eee3d67b67d77
#
_cell.length_a   1.000
_cell.length_b   1.000
_cell.length_c   1.000
_cell.angle_alpha   90.00
_cell.angle_beta   90.00
_cell.angle_gamma   90.00
#
_symmetry.space_group_name_H-M   'P 1'
#
loop_
_entity.id
_entity.type
_entity.pdbx_description
1 polymer ?
#
loop_
_entity_poly.entity_id
_entity_poly.type
_entity_poly.pdbx_seq_one_letter_code
_entity_poly.pdbx_strand_id
1 'polypeptide(L)' 'MAESEPTEHIDAIGLFCPEPVMLLHAAMRRLSPGAALTLRATDPSTQRDIANFCEFLGHDLLVSEQQGEQFFYHIRKAKR' A
#
# COMPACT_ATOMS: atom_id res chain seq x y z
N MET A 1 6.03 -6.19 20.36
CA MET A 1 5.04 -5.98 19.33
C MET A 1 5.66 -5.43 18.08
N ALA A 2 5.31 -6.00 16.94
CA ALA A 2 5.88 -5.56 15.68
C ALA A 2 5.22 -4.26 15.25
N GLU A 3 6.01 -3.20 15.10
CA GLU A 3 5.48 -1.92 14.65
C GLU A 3 4.93 -2.00 13.24
N SER A 4 5.37 -3.01 12.47
CA SER A 4 4.96 -3.17 11.09
C SER A 4 3.75 -4.07 10.92
N GLU A 5 3.13 -4.50 12.02
CA GLU A 5 1.95 -5.35 11.92
C GLU A 5 0.80 -4.54 11.33
N PRO A 6 0.18 -5.01 10.23
CA PRO A 6 -0.84 -4.20 9.56
C PRO A 6 -2.14 -4.16 10.35
N THR A 7 -2.73 -2.97 10.41
CA THR A 7 -4.00 -2.76 11.10
C THR A 7 -5.13 -2.45 10.13
N GLU A 8 -4.83 -2.29 8.85
CA GLU A 8 -5.85 -2.01 7.84
C GLU A 8 -5.50 -2.79 6.58
N HIS A 9 -6.54 -3.29 5.88
CA HIS A 9 -6.36 -4.07 4.67
C HIS A 9 -7.22 -3.50 3.58
N ILE A 10 -6.60 -3.16 2.44
CA ILE A 10 -7.28 -2.54 1.32
C ILE A 10 -7.44 -3.58 0.21
N ASP A 11 -8.68 -3.74 -0.26
CA ASP A 11 -8.97 -4.61 -1.39
C ASP A 11 -9.18 -3.77 -2.63
N ALA A 12 -8.17 -3.76 -3.50
CA ALA A 12 -8.23 -3.03 -4.78
C ALA A 12 -8.27 -3.98 -5.96
N ILE A 13 -8.71 -5.23 -5.72
CA ILE A 13 -8.83 -6.22 -6.78
C ILE A 13 -9.84 -5.72 -7.83
N GLY A 14 -9.44 -5.80 -9.10
CA GLY A 14 -10.30 -5.38 -10.21
C GLY A 14 -10.32 -3.89 -10.48
N LEU A 15 -9.65 -3.09 -9.66
CA LEU A 15 -9.58 -1.66 -9.89
C LEU A 15 -8.35 -1.32 -10.73
N PHE A 16 -8.47 -0.23 -11.50
CA PHE A 16 -7.41 0.22 -12.40
C PHE A 16 -6.89 1.58 -11.98
N CYS A 17 -5.63 1.85 -12.36
CA CYS A 17 -5.02 3.15 -12.14
C CYS A 17 -5.98 4.26 -12.55
N PRO A 18 -6.18 5.31 -11.72
CA PRO A 18 -5.42 5.59 -10.49
C PRO A 18 -6.13 5.14 -9.20
N GLU A 19 -7.16 4.32 -9.28
CA GLU A 19 -7.99 3.99 -8.12
C GLU A 19 -7.23 3.31 -6.97
N PRO A 20 -6.35 2.32 -7.23
CA PRO A 20 -5.63 1.71 -6.11
C PRO A 20 -4.80 2.71 -5.31
N VAL A 21 -4.13 3.64 -5.99
CA VAL A 21 -3.35 4.66 -5.30
C VAL A 21 -4.25 5.64 -4.56
N MET A 22 -5.42 5.93 -5.11
CA MET A 22 -6.37 6.80 -4.42
C MET A 22 -6.87 6.19 -3.13
N LEU A 23 -7.14 4.88 -3.14
CA LEU A 23 -7.55 4.18 -1.93
C LEU A 23 -6.41 4.16 -0.92
N LEU A 24 -5.19 3.96 -1.39
CA LEU A 24 -4.03 3.96 -0.52
C LEU A 24 -3.85 5.33 0.13
N HIS A 25 -4.00 6.38 -0.65
CA HIS A 25 -3.85 7.73 -0.12
C HIS A 25 -4.88 8.02 0.97
N ALA A 26 -6.13 7.63 0.74
CA ALA A 26 -7.19 7.84 1.73
C ALA A 26 -6.91 7.05 3.00
N ALA A 27 -6.43 5.81 2.86
CA ALA A 27 -6.13 4.99 4.03
C ALA A 27 -4.97 5.57 4.83
N MET A 28 -3.96 6.11 4.15
CA MET A 28 -2.83 6.71 4.83
C MET A 28 -3.23 7.88 5.71
N ARG A 29 -4.27 8.61 5.32
CA ARG A 29 -4.77 9.72 6.14
C ARG A 29 -5.38 9.24 7.43
N ARG A 30 -5.93 8.02 7.43
CA ARG A 30 -6.57 7.46 8.63
C ARG A 30 -5.58 6.80 9.58
N LEU A 31 -4.43 6.39 9.06
CA LEU A 31 -3.46 5.67 9.86
C LEU A 31 -2.67 6.61 10.76
N SER A 32 -2.33 6.09 11.95
CA SER A 32 -1.39 6.77 12.84
C SER A 32 0.03 6.62 12.29
N PRO A 33 0.91 7.59 12.54
CA PRO A 33 2.30 7.45 12.11
C PRO A 33 2.91 6.17 12.65
N GLY A 34 3.59 5.44 11.80
CA GLY A 34 4.20 4.16 12.16
C GLY A 34 3.30 2.97 12.01
N ALA A 35 2.00 3.17 11.82
CA ALA A 35 1.08 2.06 11.57
C ALA A 35 1.26 1.55 10.15
N ALA A 36 0.77 0.34 9.90
CA ALA A 36 0.95 -0.30 8.60
C ALA A 36 -0.39 -0.78 8.04
N LEU A 37 -0.39 -1.01 6.73
CA LEU A 37 -1.56 -1.55 6.04
C LEU A 37 -1.11 -2.52 4.96
N THR A 38 -2.05 -3.31 4.46
CA THR A 38 -1.82 -4.12 3.27
C THR A 38 -2.77 -3.67 2.17
N LEU A 39 -2.34 -3.92 0.93
CA LEU A 39 -3.16 -3.62 -0.24
C LEU A 39 -3.00 -4.74 -1.26
N ARG A 40 -4.13 -5.22 -1.81
CA ARG A 40 -4.13 -6.18 -2.89
C ARG A 40 -4.69 -5.54 -4.13
N ALA A 41 -4.09 -5.86 -5.26
CA ALA A 41 -4.51 -5.30 -6.54
C ALA A 41 -4.27 -6.30 -7.66
N THR A 42 -4.90 -6.06 -8.81
CA THR A 42 -4.67 -6.86 -10.00
C THR A 42 -4.11 -6.05 -11.16
N ASP A 43 -4.06 -4.73 -11.01
CA ASP A 43 -3.51 -3.86 -12.06
C ASP A 43 -1.98 -3.84 -11.97
N PRO A 44 -1.28 -4.30 -13.02
CA PRO A 44 0.19 -4.33 -13.00
C PRO A 44 0.83 -2.96 -12.78
N SER A 45 0.16 -1.87 -13.13
CA SER A 45 0.73 -0.55 -12.94
C SER A 45 0.89 -0.20 -11.47
N THR A 46 0.24 -0.95 -10.56
CA THR A 46 0.40 -0.69 -9.13
C THR A 46 1.83 -0.93 -8.66
N GLN A 47 2.59 -1.80 -9.34
CA GLN A 47 3.98 -2.00 -8.97
C GLN A 47 4.76 -0.70 -9.03
N ARG A 48 4.56 0.06 -10.10
CA ARG A 48 5.23 1.35 -10.26
C ARG A 48 4.58 2.42 -9.39
N ASP A 49 3.25 2.47 -9.42
CA ASP A 49 2.53 3.57 -8.77
C ASP A 49 2.66 3.51 -7.25
N ILE A 50 2.57 2.31 -6.67
CA ILE A 50 2.69 2.15 -5.22
C ILE A 50 4.12 2.47 -4.77
N ALA A 51 5.12 1.98 -5.52
CA ALA A 51 6.51 2.25 -5.18
C ALA A 51 6.80 3.74 -5.22
N ASN A 52 6.30 4.42 -6.28
CA ASN A 52 6.51 5.87 -6.41
C ASN A 52 5.81 6.62 -5.29
N PHE A 53 4.60 6.21 -4.93
CA PHE A 53 3.85 6.83 -3.85
C PHE A 53 4.62 6.75 -2.54
N CYS A 54 5.13 5.56 -2.22
CA CYS A 54 5.85 5.36 -0.97
C CYS A 54 7.14 6.16 -0.95
N GLU A 55 7.87 6.16 -2.06
CA GLU A 55 9.13 6.90 -2.14
C GLU A 55 8.90 8.40 -2.01
N PHE A 56 7.89 8.90 -2.72
CA PHE A 56 7.62 10.34 -2.75
C PHE A 56 7.21 10.86 -1.38
N LEU A 57 6.40 10.10 -0.65
CA LEU A 57 5.87 10.54 0.63
C LEU A 57 6.65 10.01 1.84
N GLY A 58 7.70 9.21 1.59
CA GLY A 58 8.55 8.73 2.68
C GLY A 58 7.99 7.57 3.45
N HIS A 59 7.02 6.84 2.89
CA HIS A 59 6.50 5.64 3.53
C HIS A 59 7.41 4.45 3.23
N ASP A 60 7.34 3.43 4.08
CA ASP A 60 8.15 2.23 3.91
C ASP A 60 7.36 1.14 3.20
N LEU A 61 7.80 0.74 2.02
CA LEU A 61 7.22 -0.38 1.30
C LEU A 61 7.92 -1.65 1.80
N LEU A 62 7.29 -2.33 2.75
CA LEU A 62 7.91 -3.46 3.43
C LEU A 62 7.86 -4.73 2.60
N VAL A 63 6.78 -4.94 1.87
CA VAL A 63 6.60 -6.10 1.01
C VAL A 63 5.99 -5.65 -0.30
N SER A 64 6.49 -6.20 -1.41
CA SER A 64 5.92 -5.98 -2.73
C SER A 64 6.07 -7.28 -3.48
N GLU A 65 4.98 -8.03 -3.62
CA GLU A 65 5.00 -9.36 -4.19
C GLU A 65 3.94 -9.52 -5.26
N GLN A 66 4.21 -10.43 -6.19
CA GLN A 66 3.23 -10.81 -7.19
C GLN A 66 2.97 -12.31 -7.06
N GLN A 67 1.69 -12.68 -6.98
CA GLN A 67 1.27 -14.07 -6.94
C GLN A 67 0.22 -14.25 -8.02
N GLY A 68 0.63 -14.89 -9.13
CA GLY A 68 -0.24 -15.01 -10.29
C GLY A 68 -0.58 -13.64 -10.82
N GLU A 69 -1.88 -13.34 -10.89
CA GLU A 69 -2.33 -12.04 -11.39
C GLU A 69 -2.60 -11.03 -10.28
N GLN A 70 -2.28 -11.38 -9.05
CA GLN A 70 -2.49 -10.50 -7.92
C GLN A 70 -1.18 -9.92 -7.42
N PHE A 71 -1.26 -8.69 -6.96
CA PHE A 71 -0.14 -7.96 -6.39
C PHE A 71 -0.45 -7.66 -4.93
N PHE A 72 0.51 -7.90 -4.07
CA PHE A 72 0.35 -7.71 -2.63
C PHE A 72 1.40 -6.75 -2.11
N TYR A 73 0.96 -5.79 -1.33
CA TYR A 73 1.84 -4.77 -0.75
C TYR A 73 1.60 -4.64 0.73
N HIS A 74 2.70 -4.48 1.48
CA HIS A 74 2.65 -4.19 2.90
C HIS A 74 3.43 -2.89 3.11
N ILE A 75 2.75 -1.87 3.60
CA ILE A 75 3.29 -0.51 3.65
C ILE A 75 3.15 0.03 5.06
N ARG A 76 4.23 0.64 5.56
CA ARG A 76 4.23 1.29 6.87
C ARG A 76 4.24 2.80 6.66
N LYS A 77 3.33 3.50 7.36
CA LYS A 77 3.23 4.93 7.26
C LYS A 77 4.45 5.61 7.90
N ALA A 78 4.93 6.68 7.25
CA ALA A 78 6.03 7.46 7.80
C ALA A 78 5.69 7.94 9.22
N LYS A 79 6.73 8.02 10.07
CA LYS A 79 6.53 8.35 11.48
C LYS A 79 6.48 9.83 11.75
N ARG A 80 6.42 10.67 10.72
CA ARG A 80 6.34 12.11 10.92
C ARG A 80 5.26 12.73 10.09
#